data_f3fa81e77b676fbd4c54837f9ff27b99
#
_entry.id   f3fa81e77b676fbd4c54837f9ff27b99
#
_cell.length_a   1.000
_cell.length_b   1.000
_cell.length_c   1.000
_cell.angle_alpha   90.00
_cell.angle_beta   90.00
_cell.angle_gamma   90.00
#
_symmetry.space_group_name_H-M   'P 1'
#
loop_
_entity.id
_entity.type
_entity.pdbx_description
1 polymer ?
#
loop_
_entity_poly.entity_id
_entity_poly.type
_entity_poly.pdbx_seq_one_letter_code
_entity_poly.pdbx_strand_id
1 'polypeptide(L)'
;MTIEQNKFYRTRGGDKVEVIKTGCQGGKIIWYKESNNHVGTLESDGMFFIYGALSNDDLIEEWTDPVEIPWDDYPAWAKWIAMDQDGRWFGWEKYPSSTVFVQHWGNGGHVTFIPQDYTPKNFTGDWTESLFARP
;
A
#
# COMPACT_ATOMS: atom_id res chain seq x y z
N MET A 1 -9.98 -2.93 -14.60
CA MET A 1 -8.55 -3.12 -14.29
C MET A 1 -7.91 -3.95 -15.40
N THR A 2 -6.79 -3.50 -15.92
CA THR A 2 -6.01 -4.26 -16.91
C THR A 2 -4.96 -5.10 -16.18
N ILE A 3 -4.94 -6.40 -16.41
CA ILE A 3 -3.97 -7.32 -15.80
C ILE A 3 -2.73 -7.39 -16.68
N GLU A 4 -1.56 -7.13 -16.09
CA GLU A 4 -0.28 -7.10 -16.81
C GLU A 4 0.66 -8.17 -16.28
N GLN A 5 1.44 -8.76 -17.19
CA GLN A 5 2.48 -9.75 -16.87
C GLN A 5 3.60 -9.11 -16.04
N ASN A 6 4.19 -9.90 -15.14
CA ASN A 6 5.27 -9.51 -14.22
C ASN A 6 4.86 -8.44 -13.19
N LYS A 7 3.57 -8.27 -12.96
CA LYS A 7 3.05 -7.43 -11.87
C LYS A 7 2.42 -8.27 -10.78
N PHE A 8 2.30 -7.66 -9.61
CA PHE A 8 1.69 -8.28 -8.45
C PHE A 8 0.28 -7.73 -8.24
N TYR A 9 -0.61 -8.61 -7.79
CA TYR A 9 -2.01 -8.27 -7.54
C TYR A 9 -2.46 -8.85 -6.20
N ARG A 10 -3.48 -8.23 -5.61
CA ARG A 10 -4.14 -8.75 -4.42
C ARG A 10 -5.35 -9.57 -4.84
N THR A 11 -5.46 -10.78 -4.29
CA THR A 11 -6.66 -11.59 -4.46
C THR A 11 -7.79 -11.12 -3.53
N ARG A 12 -9.01 -11.53 -3.80
CA ARG A 12 -10.14 -11.27 -2.91
C ARG A 12 -9.92 -11.82 -1.49
N GLY A 13 -9.20 -12.93 -1.38
CA GLY A 13 -8.83 -13.53 -0.10
C GLY A 13 -7.68 -12.81 0.61
N GLY A 14 -7.08 -11.77 0.00
CA GLY A 14 -6.01 -10.98 0.62
C GLY A 14 -4.59 -11.43 0.29
N ASP A 15 -4.41 -12.43 -0.56
CA ASP A 15 -3.09 -12.94 -0.93
C ASP A 15 -2.41 -12.09 -1.99
N LYS A 16 -1.09 -12.02 -1.92
CA LYS A 16 -0.24 -11.45 -2.96
C LYS A 16 0.06 -12.53 -4.01
N VAL A 17 -0.20 -12.24 -5.26
CA VAL A 17 0.11 -13.13 -6.38
C VAL A 17 0.86 -12.39 -7.48
N GLU A 18 1.76 -13.09 -8.15
CA GLU A 18 2.45 -12.59 -9.34
C GLU A 18 1.77 -13.14 -10.59
N VAL A 19 1.48 -12.25 -11.54
CA VAL A 19 1.02 -12.66 -12.87
C VAL A 19 2.25 -12.99 -13.71
N ILE A 20 2.48 -14.29 -13.94
CA ILE A 20 3.66 -14.77 -14.66
C ILE A 20 3.47 -14.83 -16.17
N LYS A 21 2.24 -14.93 -16.64
CA LYS A 21 1.94 -14.91 -18.07
C LYS A 21 0.50 -14.46 -18.33
N THR A 22 0.33 -13.68 -19.39
CA THR A 22 -0.98 -13.26 -19.93
C THR A 22 -1.14 -13.77 -21.36
N GLY A 23 -2.36 -13.71 -21.90
CA GLY A 23 -2.61 -14.09 -23.29
C GLY A 23 -2.43 -15.58 -23.59
N CYS A 24 -2.57 -16.46 -22.60
CA CYS A 24 -2.55 -17.88 -22.79
C CYS A 24 -3.76 -18.34 -23.59
N GLN A 25 -3.83 -19.63 -23.94
CA GLN A 25 -4.93 -20.19 -24.72
C GLN A 25 -6.29 -19.79 -24.11
N GLY A 26 -7.16 -19.18 -24.93
CA GLY A 26 -8.42 -18.63 -24.46
C GLY A 26 -8.32 -17.29 -23.73
N GLY A 27 -7.16 -16.60 -23.82
CA GLY A 27 -6.94 -15.31 -23.16
C GLY A 27 -6.66 -15.41 -21.66
N LYS A 28 -6.38 -16.60 -21.15
CA LYS A 28 -6.21 -16.84 -19.72
C LYS A 28 -4.92 -16.25 -19.16
N ILE A 29 -4.93 -16.00 -17.86
CA ILE A 29 -3.81 -15.52 -17.06
C ILE A 29 -3.28 -16.67 -16.22
N ILE A 30 -1.96 -16.81 -16.16
CA ILE A 30 -1.29 -17.73 -15.22
C ILE A 30 -0.69 -16.89 -14.09
N TRP A 31 -1.00 -17.26 -12.86
CA TRP A 31 -0.51 -16.58 -11.66
C TRP A 31 0.16 -17.56 -10.70
N TYR A 32 1.03 -17.01 -9.85
CA TYR A 32 1.77 -17.75 -8.83
C TYR A 32 1.61 -17.09 -7.46
N LYS A 33 1.27 -17.89 -6.46
CA LYS A 33 1.14 -17.47 -5.07
C LYS A 33 2.35 -17.98 -4.28
N GLU A 34 3.21 -17.07 -3.87
CA GLU A 34 4.46 -17.42 -3.17
C GLU A 34 4.19 -18.08 -1.81
N SER A 35 3.15 -17.64 -1.09
CA SER A 35 2.83 -18.11 0.26
C SER A 35 2.61 -19.62 0.37
N ASN A 36 2.19 -20.29 -0.70
CA ASN A 36 1.91 -21.73 -0.71
C ASN A 36 2.41 -22.45 -1.96
N ASN A 37 3.24 -21.82 -2.78
CA ASN A 37 3.75 -22.34 -4.05
C ASN A 37 2.63 -22.78 -5.01
N HIS A 38 1.46 -22.16 -4.92
CA HIS A 38 0.32 -22.52 -5.76
C HIS A 38 0.36 -21.75 -7.08
N VAL A 39 0.14 -22.46 -8.19
CA VAL A 39 0.00 -21.89 -9.52
C VAL A 39 -1.46 -22.10 -9.97
N GLY A 40 -2.07 -21.05 -10.50
CA GLY A 40 -3.43 -21.11 -10.97
C GLY A 40 -3.63 -20.36 -12.29
N THR A 41 -4.84 -20.49 -12.83
CA THR A 41 -5.26 -19.79 -14.03
C THR A 41 -6.56 -19.04 -13.77
N LEU A 42 -6.67 -17.85 -14.39
CA LEU A 42 -7.87 -17.01 -14.33
C LEU A 42 -8.23 -16.56 -15.75
N GLU A 43 -9.44 -16.07 -15.92
CA GLU A 43 -9.85 -15.41 -17.15
C GLU A 43 -9.07 -14.09 -17.32
N SER A 44 -9.11 -13.52 -18.53
CA SER A 44 -8.32 -12.32 -18.87
C SER A 44 -8.64 -11.08 -18.02
N ASP A 45 -9.80 -11.04 -17.37
CA ASP A 45 -10.21 -9.97 -16.45
C ASP A 45 -9.74 -10.18 -15.01
N GLY A 46 -9.00 -11.26 -14.74
CA GLY A 46 -8.52 -11.59 -13.40
C GLY A 46 -9.54 -12.31 -12.53
N MET A 47 -10.68 -12.75 -13.11
CA MET A 47 -11.75 -13.41 -12.38
C MET A 47 -11.74 -14.92 -12.62
N PHE A 48 -12.05 -15.68 -11.59
CA PHE A 48 -12.26 -17.12 -11.70
C PHE A 48 -13.73 -17.38 -12.08
N PHE A 49 -13.94 -17.93 -13.27
CA PHE A 49 -15.30 -18.12 -13.77
C PHE A 49 -15.89 -19.45 -13.30
N ILE A 50 -16.82 -19.39 -12.34
CA ILE A 50 -17.72 -20.49 -12.01
C ILE A 50 -19.13 -19.92 -11.85
N TYR A 51 -19.95 -19.97 -12.89
CA TYR A 51 -21.40 -19.67 -12.85
C TYR A 51 -21.76 -18.41 -12.04
N GLY A 52 -20.96 -17.35 -12.13
CA GLY A 52 -21.20 -16.09 -11.44
C GLY A 52 -20.83 -16.08 -9.95
N ALA A 53 -20.23 -17.14 -9.42
CA ALA A 53 -19.74 -17.14 -8.04
C ALA A 53 -18.42 -16.38 -7.91
N LEU A 54 -18.28 -15.60 -6.83
CA LEU A 54 -17.02 -14.92 -6.51
C LEU A 54 -16.04 -15.91 -5.89
N SER A 55 -14.77 -15.85 -6.32
CA SER A 55 -13.69 -16.67 -5.79
C SER A 55 -12.73 -15.86 -4.93
N ASN A 56 -12.16 -16.48 -3.90
CA ASN A 56 -11.09 -15.88 -3.10
C ASN A 56 -9.80 -15.67 -3.91
N ASP A 57 -9.66 -16.35 -5.04
CA ASP A 57 -8.49 -16.19 -5.92
C ASP A 57 -8.70 -15.12 -7.01
N ASP A 58 -9.87 -14.47 -7.05
CA ASP A 58 -10.10 -13.37 -7.98
C ASP A 58 -9.13 -12.21 -7.69
N LEU A 59 -8.50 -11.67 -8.75
CA LEU A 59 -7.63 -10.51 -8.64
C LEU A 59 -8.50 -9.25 -8.59
N ILE A 60 -8.40 -8.50 -7.51
CA ILE A 60 -9.28 -7.35 -7.27
C ILE A 60 -8.59 -6.00 -7.41
N GLU A 61 -7.28 -5.95 -7.22
CA GLU A 61 -6.50 -4.72 -7.37
C GLU A 61 -5.01 -5.04 -7.55
N GLU A 62 -4.25 -4.08 -8.09
CA GLU A 62 -2.80 -4.18 -8.11
C GLU A 62 -2.26 -4.15 -6.68
N TRP A 63 -1.28 -5.01 -6.39
CA TRP A 63 -0.69 -5.09 -5.05
C TRP A 63 0.11 -3.83 -4.75
N THR A 64 -0.13 -3.26 -3.59
CA THR A 64 0.72 -2.23 -2.99
C THR A 64 1.25 -2.76 -1.68
N ASP A 65 2.56 -2.63 -1.47
CA ASP A 65 3.15 -3.04 -0.19
C ASP A 65 2.59 -2.15 0.94
N PRO A 66 2.30 -2.73 2.12
CA PRO A 66 1.84 -1.95 3.26
C PRO A 66 2.86 -0.88 3.65
N VAL A 67 2.37 0.28 4.11
CA VAL A 67 3.24 1.30 4.67
C VAL A 67 3.87 0.76 5.95
N GLU A 68 5.20 0.77 6.03
CA GLU A 68 5.97 0.37 7.19
C GLU A 68 6.54 1.60 7.88
N ILE A 69 6.20 1.77 9.16
CA ILE A 69 6.62 2.92 9.95
C ILE A 69 7.50 2.43 11.10
N PRO A 70 8.79 2.86 11.16
CA PRO A 70 9.71 2.42 12.21
C PRO A 70 9.47 3.20 13.51
N TRP A 71 8.33 2.99 14.14
CA TRP A 71 7.92 3.71 15.35
C TRP A 71 8.93 3.62 16.49
N ASP A 72 9.65 2.50 16.59
CA ASP A 72 10.66 2.30 17.64
C ASP A 72 11.89 3.21 17.50
N ASP A 73 12.12 3.73 16.29
CA ASP A 73 13.21 4.65 16.00
C ASP A 73 12.84 6.12 16.28
N TYR A 74 11.58 6.38 16.62
CA TYR A 74 11.09 7.73 16.92
C TYR A 74 11.01 7.96 18.43
N PRO A 75 11.13 9.22 18.91
CA PRO A 75 10.91 9.50 20.32
C PRO A 75 9.56 8.98 20.81
N ALA A 76 9.53 8.47 22.04
CA ALA A 76 8.31 7.88 22.61
C ALA A 76 7.13 8.88 22.67
N TRP A 77 7.41 10.18 22.78
CA TRP A 77 6.40 11.23 22.79
C TRP A 77 5.80 11.49 21.41
N ALA A 78 6.46 11.08 20.31
CA ALA A 78 5.94 11.25 18.95
C ALA A 78 4.79 10.26 18.72
N LYS A 79 3.56 10.73 18.82
CA LYS A 79 2.34 9.93 18.69
C LYS A 79 1.76 9.96 17.28
N TRP A 80 2.20 10.90 16.46
CA TRP A 80 1.74 11.13 15.11
C TRP A 80 2.92 11.43 14.19
N ILE A 81 2.82 11.02 12.94
CA ILE A 81 3.77 11.42 11.90
C ILE A 81 3.00 11.91 10.69
N ALA A 82 3.58 12.85 9.97
CA ALA A 82 3.03 13.35 8.72
C ALA A 82 4.14 13.91 7.83
N MET A 83 3.92 13.85 6.53
CA MET A 83 4.81 14.41 5.52
C MET A 83 4.26 15.75 5.03
N ASP A 84 5.13 16.76 4.95
CA ASP A 84 4.79 18.04 4.33
C ASP A 84 4.80 17.93 2.80
N GLN A 85 4.28 18.92 2.10
CA GLN A 85 4.22 18.92 0.65
C GLN A 85 5.59 18.77 -0.02
N ASP A 86 6.66 19.22 0.64
CA ASP A 86 8.04 19.11 0.14
C ASP A 86 8.67 17.73 0.34
N GLY A 87 7.94 16.78 0.91
CA GLY A 87 8.40 15.41 1.13
C GLY A 87 9.11 15.18 2.45
N ARG A 88 9.26 16.19 3.31
CA ARG A 88 9.88 16.02 4.62
C ARG A 88 8.89 15.48 5.64
N TRP A 89 9.34 14.54 6.45
CA TRP A 89 8.53 13.91 7.49
C TRP A 89 8.85 14.50 8.87
N PHE A 90 7.78 14.67 9.67
CA PHE A 90 7.87 15.16 11.05
C PHE A 90 7.04 14.30 11.99
N GLY A 91 7.55 14.13 13.22
CA GLY A 91 6.82 13.49 14.31
C GLY A 91 6.20 14.54 15.24
N TRP A 92 4.97 14.29 15.69
CA TRP A 92 4.18 15.23 16.48
C TRP A 92 3.69 14.59 17.78
N GLU A 93 3.73 15.35 18.87
CA GLU A 93 3.20 14.90 20.17
C GLU A 93 1.68 14.80 20.16
N LYS A 94 1.01 15.76 19.53
CA LYS A 94 -0.45 15.86 19.45
C LYS A 94 -0.92 15.76 18.01
N TYR A 95 -2.20 15.53 17.82
CA TYR A 95 -2.80 15.49 16.50
C TYR A 95 -2.53 16.80 15.74
N PRO A 96 -1.76 16.77 14.67
CA PRO A 96 -1.48 17.96 13.87
C PRO A 96 -2.65 18.26 12.93
N SER A 97 -2.71 19.50 12.46
CA SER A 97 -3.65 19.92 11.43
C SER A 97 -2.90 20.37 10.18
N SER A 98 -3.55 20.25 9.03
CA SER A 98 -3.02 20.75 7.76
C SER A 98 -3.96 21.76 7.15
N THR A 99 -3.40 22.73 6.43
CA THR A 99 -4.17 23.61 5.55
C THR A 99 -3.51 23.67 4.19
N VAL A 100 -4.33 23.72 3.15
CA VAL A 100 -3.84 23.83 1.77
C VAL A 100 -3.03 25.10 1.54
N PHE A 101 -3.30 26.15 2.32
CA PHE A 101 -2.64 27.45 2.19
C PHE A 101 -1.21 27.46 2.69
N VAL A 102 -0.89 26.65 3.72
CA VAL A 102 0.46 26.63 4.28
C VAL A 102 1.29 25.42 3.81
N GLN A 103 0.64 24.45 3.16
CA GLN A 103 1.29 23.30 2.52
C GLN A 103 2.16 22.47 3.49
N HIS A 104 1.83 22.49 4.78
CA HIS A 104 2.48 21.69 5.81
C HIS A 104 1.54 21.38 6.96
N TRP A 105 1.92 20.42 7.77
CA TRP A 105 1.25 20.10 9.03
C TRP A 105 1.73 21.02 10.13
N GLY A 106 0.87 21.28 11.10
CA GLY A 106 1.21 22.15 12.22
C GLY A 106 0.26 21.99 13.41
N ASN A 107 0.49 22.77 14.48
CA ASN A 107 -0.33 22.78 15.70
C ASN A 107 -0.36 21.46 16.48
N GLY A 108 0.58 20.55 16.22
CA GLY A 108 0.70 19.26 16.92
C GLY A 108 1.53 19.30 18.20
N GLY A 109 1.78 20.47 18.76
CA GLY A 109 2.61 20.63 19.96
C GLY A 109 4.09 20.39 19.68
N HIS A 110 4.75 19.56 20.49
CA HIS A 110 6.16 19.22 20.27
C HIS A 110 6.35 18.48 18.94
N VAL A 111 7.38 18.85 18.19
CA VAL A 111 7.67 18.32 16.85
C VAL A 111 9.12 17.91 16.73
N THR A 112 9.39 16.86 15.97
CA THR A 112 10.73 16.44 15.59
C THR A 112 10.81 16.17 14.09
N PHE A 113 11.95 16.51 13.48
CA PHE A 113 12.24 16.12 12.10
C PHE A 113 12.61 14.63 12.05
N ILE A 114 12.07 13.91 11.07
CA ILE A 114 12.41 12.51 10.84
C ILE A 114 13.43 12.44 9.70
N PRO A 115 14.68 12.00 10.00
CA PRO A 115 15.70 11.83 8.95
C PRO A 115 15.26 10.83 7.88
N GLN A 116 15.76 11.00 6.66
CA GLN A 116 15.35 10.19 5.50
C GLN A 116 15.53 8.69 5.73
N ASP A 117 16.55 8.24 6.45
CA ASP A 117 16.80 6.83 6.73
C ASP A 117 15.73 6.20 7.63
N TYR A 118 14.95 7.01 8.34
CA TYR A 118 13.90 6.59 9.28
C TYR A 118 12.49 6.96 8.82
N THR A 119 12.33 7.43 7.59
CA THR A 119 11.01 7.76 7.03
C THR A 119 10.19 6.50 6.74
N PRO A 120 8.85 6.60 6.75
CA PRO A 120 8.00 5.48 6.37
C PRO A 120 8.34 4.90 5.00
N LYS A 121 8.31 3.57 4.88
CA LYS A 121 8.52 2.86 3.62
C LYS A 121 7.19 2.61 2.95
N ASN A 122 7.22 2.55 1.61
CA ASN A 122 6.06 2.20 0.78
C ASN A 122 4.90 3.19 0.83
N PHE A 123 5.12 4.42 1.31
CA PHE A 123 4.11 5.48 1.22
C PHE A 123 4.16 6.10 -0.19
N THR A 124 3.03 6.07 -0.90
CA THR A 124 2.90 6.58 -2.28
C THR A 124 1.78 7.61 -2.42
N GLY A 125 1.09 7.94 -1.33
CA GLY A 125 -0.01 8.89 -1.33
C GLY A 125 0.44 10.35 -1.37
N ASP A 126 -0.54 11.24 -1.46
CA ASP A 126 -0.32 12.67 -1.34
C ASP A 126 0.02 13.05 0.13
N TRP A 127 0.71 14.19 0.31
CA TRP A 127 1.09 14.64 1.66
C TRP A 127 -0.11 14.82 2.60
N THR A 128 -1.28 15.19 2.06
CA THR A 128 -2.51 15.32 2.85
C THR A 128 -3.04 13.99 3.40
N GLU A 129 -2.59 12.87 2.84
CA GLU A 129 -2.94 11.50 3.26
C GLU A 129 -1.85 10.86 4.13
N SER A 130 -0.82 11.61 4.49
CA SER A 130 0.39 11.08 5.15
C SER A 130 0.30 11.02 6.67
N LEU A 131 -0.82 11.37 7.28
CA LEU A 131 -0.98 11.37 8.74
C LEU A 131 -1.21 9.96 9.27
N PHE A 132 -0.31 9.50 10.12
CA PHE A 132 -0.39 8.19 10.77
C PHE A 132 -0.31 8.34 12.28
N ALA A 133 -1.13 7.56 12.98
CA ALA A 133 -1.12 7.48 14.44
C ALA A 133 -0.23 6.33 14.91
N ARG A 134 0.48 6.54 16.01
CA ARG A 134 1.21 5.46 16.68
C ARG A 134 0.22 4.46 17.28
N PRO A 135 0.38 3.15 16.99
CA PRO A 135 -0.49 2.11 17.54
C PRO A 135 -0.39 1.98 19.06
#